data_1f81d4600db6633fddeeba4a6ed05b70
#
_entry.id   1f81d4600db6633fddeeba4a6ed05b70
#
_cell.length_a   1.000
_cell.length_b   1.000
_cell.length_c   1.000
_cell.angle_alpha   90.00
_cell.angle_beta   90.00
_cell.angle_gamma   90.00
#
_symmetry.space_group_name_H-M   'P 1'
#
loop_
_entity.id
_entity.type
_entity.pdbx_description
1 polymer ?
#
loop_
_entity_poly.entity_id
_entity_poly.type
_entity_poly.pdbx_seq_one_letter_code
_entity_poly.pdbx_strand_id
1 'polypeptide(L)'
;MKRHLLFLAALLIVNLAASAQKKFSVYAVGFYNQENLFDTCHDEGKKDYEYLPNKGWNGMKYTNKLRNMSKALADMGTDVLPNVGCAFIGLSEVENHKVLDALVDQAPLKARNMKYVHIEGPDRRGIDCALLYNPSLFSVKNVKLLPYVQELA
;
A
#
# COMPACT_ATOMS: atom_id res chain seq x y z
N MET A 1 41.93 32.60 -32.31
CA MET A 1 40.49 32.91 -32.07
C MET A 1 39.56 31.77 -32.57
N LYS A 2 39.57 31.34 -33.84
CA LYS A 2 38.62 30.29 -34.34
C LYS A 2 38.71 28.94 -33.60
N ARG A 3 39.90 28.49 -33.19
CA ARG A 3 40.09 27.23 -32.45
C ARG A 3 39.48 27.26 -31.05
N HIS A 4 39.55 28.38 -30.33
CA HIS A 4 38.96 28.51 -29.00
C HIS A 4 37.43 28.61 -29.08
N LEU A 5 36.89 29.19 -30.15
CA LEU A 5 35.44 29.25 -30.39
C LEU A 5 34.87 27.85 -30.65
N LEU A 6 35.57 27.00 -31.41
CA LEU A 6 35.19 25.60 -31.64
C LEU A 6 35.20 24.76 -30.37
N PHE A 7 36.23 24.96 -29.49
CA PHE A 7 36.26 24.26 -28.20
C PHE A 7 35.11 24.69 -27.27
N LEU A 8 34.78 25.98 -27.24
CA LEU A 8 33.68 26.49 -26.44
C LEU A 8 32.33 25.96 -26.95
N ALA A 9 32.14 25.90 -28.26
CA ALA A 9 30.92 25.35 -28.88
C ALA A 9 30.79 23.84 -28.58
N ALA A 10 31.88 23.07 -28.66
CA ALA A 10 31.87 21.64 -28.34
C ALA A 10 31.56 21.40 -26.85
N LEU A 11 32.10 22.22 -25.94
CA LEU A 11 31.80 22.14 -24.50
C LEU A 11 30.33 22.44 -24.20
N LEU A 12 29.71 23.40 -24.91
CA LEU A 12 28.29 23.73 -24.78
C LEU A 12 27.38 22.56 -25.25
N ILE A 13 27.73 21.91 -26.36
CA ILE A 13 26.96 20.78 -26.93
C ILE A 13 27.00 19.59 -25.98
N VAL A 14 28.16 19.30 -25.35
CA VAL A 14 28.29 18.21 -24.36
C VAL A 14 27.43 18.47 -23.14
N ASN A 15 27.35 19.71 -22.64
CA ASN A 15 26.48 20.03 -21.50
C ASN A 15 24.99 19.97 -21.84
N LEU A 16 24.58 20.32 -23.07
CA LEU A 16 23.21 20.20 -23.55
C LEU A 16 22.78 18.72 -23.70
N ALA A 17 23.69 17.85 -24.16
CA ALA A 17 23.41 16.42 -24.28
C ALA A 17 23.27 15.74 -22.91
N ALA A 18 24.05 16.16 -21.90
CA ALA A 18 23.92 15.64 -20.54
C ALA A 18 22.59 15.98 -19.86
N SER A 19 21.94 17.07 -20.27
CA SER A 19 20.64 17.50 -19.71
C SER A 19 19.43 16.75 -20.30
N ALA A 20 19.62 15.98 -21.38
CA ALA A 20 18.54 15.30 -22.09
C ALA A 20 18.26 13.88 -21.58
N GLN A 21 18.97 13.40 -20.56
CA GLN A 21 18.74 12.07 -20.01
C GLN A 21 17.42 12.02 -19.26
N LYS A 22 16.42 11.32 -19.81
CA LYS A 22 15.14 11.06 -19.12
C LYS A 22 15.42 10.32 -17.82
N LYS A 23 15.10 10.95 -16.70
CA LYS A 23 15.10 10.26 -15.39
C LYS A 23 13.88 9.37 -15.32
N PHE A 24 14.12 8.07 -15.28
CA PHE A 24 13.07 7.09 -14.99
C PHE A 24 13.04 6.84 -13.48
N SER A 25 11.84 6.79 -12.92
CA SER A 25 11.62 6.29 -11.57
C SER A 25 10.97 4.92 -11.66
N VAL A 26 11.49 3.96 -10.92
CA VAL A 26 10.96 2.59 -10.83
C VAL A 26 10.24 2.46 -9.50
N TYR A 27 9.04 1.91 -9.52
CA TYR A 27 8.23 1.64 -8.34
C TYR A 27 7.81 0.18 -8.33
N ALA A 28 7.91 -0.48 -7.19
CA ALA A 28 7.29 -1.78 -6.97
C ALA A 28 5.85 -1.57 -6.50
N VAL A 29 4.95 -2.39 -7.00
CA VAL A 29 3.53 -2.43 -6.66
C VAL A 29 3.21 -3.83 -6.19
N GLY A 30 2.51 -3.96 -5.07
CA GLY A 30 2.12 -5.24 -4.50
C GLY A 30 0.60 -5.39 -4.40
N PHE A 31 0.18 -6.63 -4.21
CA PHE A 31 -1.16 -7.00 -3.78
C PHE A 31 -1.07 -8.16 -2.80
N TYR A 32 -1.83 -8.10 -1.72
CA TYR A 32 -1.83 -9.14 -0.71
C TYR A 32 -3.22 -9.34 -0.09
N ASN A 33 -3.73 -10.57 -0.15
CA ASN A 33 -4.93 -10.95 0.57
C ASN A 33 -4.61 -11.12 2.05
N GLN A 34 -5.33 -10.41 2.93
CA GLN A 34 -5.12 -10.46 4.38
C GLN A 34 -5.77 -11.68 5.03
N GLU A 35 -6.46 -12.52 4.25
CA GLU A 35 -7.13 -13.74 4.75
C GLU A 35 -8.02 -13.45 5.98
N ASN A 36 -8.96 -12.54 5.82
CA ASN A 36 -9.90 -12.12 6.86
C ASN A 36 -9.19 -11.46 8.06
N LEU A 37 -8.63 -10.28 7.85
CA LEU A 37 -8.08 -9.46 8.94
C LEU A 37 -9.22 -8.78 9.69
N PHE A 38 -9.74 -9.45 10.72
CA PHE A 38 -10.74 -8.95 11.65
C PHE A 38 -10.11 -8.60 12.99
N ASP A 39 -10.70 -7.63 13.70
CA ASP A 39 -10.43 -7.44 15.11
C ASP A 39 -11.18 -8.49 15.98
N THR A 40 -11.42 -8.22 17.23
CA THR A 40 -12.09 -9.16 18.14
C THR A 40 -13.45 -8.65 18.63
N CYS A 41 -13.96 -7.61 17.98
CA CYS A 41 -15.22 -6.95 18.33
C CYS A 41 -16.26 -7.17 17.21
N HIS A 42 -17.52 -7.29 17.59
CA HIS A 42 -18.60 -7.36 16.62
C HIS A 42 -18.94 -5.96 16.10
N ASP A 43 -18.96 -5.80 14.78
CA ASP A 43 -19.48 -4.59 14.13
C ASP A 43 -20.98 -4.72 13.84
N GLU A 44 -21.76 -3.75 14.30
CA GLU A 44 -23.21 -3.76 14.17
C GLU A 44 -23.66 -3.89 12.69
N GLY A 45 -24.57 -4.81 12.43
CA GLY A 45 -25.08 -5.08 11.09
C GLY A 45 -24.19 -5.98 10.22
N LYS A 46 -23.03 -6.41 10.69
CA LYS A 46 -22.12 -7.32 9.97
C LYS A 46 -22.28 -8.77 10.46
N LYS A 47 -21.84 -9.71 9.63
CA LYS A 47 -21.84 -11.16 9.93
C LYS A 47 -20.42 -11.65 10.22
N ASP A 48 -19.77 -11.03 11.18
CA ASP A 48 -18.39 -11.25 11.61
C ASP A 48 -18.25 -12.21 12.81
N TYR A 49 -19.32 -12.91 13.15
CA TYR A 49 -19.45 -13.74 14.37
C TYR A 49 -18.36 -14.81 14.53
N GLU A 50 -17.72 -15.24 13.44
CA GLU A 50 -16.64 -16.22 13.48
C GLU A 50 -15.32 -15.63 14.04
N TYR A 51 -15.20 -14.31 14.03
CA TYR A 51 -14.00 -13.57 14.46
C TYR A 51 -14.16 -12.98 15.87
N LEU A 52 -14.94 -13.61 16.72
CA LEU A 52 -15.15 -13.20 18.09
C LEU A 52 -14.42 -14.11 19.09
N PRO A 53 -14.09 -13.61 20.30
CA PRO A 53 -13.40 -14.39 21.32
C PRO A 53 -14.09 -15.70 21.70
N ASN A 54 -15.43 -15.73 21.73
CA ASN A 54 -16.23 -16.94 22.00
C ASN A 54 -16.17 -17.99 20.88
N LYS A 55 -15.62 -17.64 19.71
CA LYS A 55 -15.35 -18.55 18.59
C LYS A 55 -13.85 -18.88 18.48
N GLY A 56 -13.07 -18.47 19.47
CA GLY A 56 -11.64 -18.73 19.53
C GLY A 56 -10.75 -17.76 18.76
N TRP A 57 -11.35 -16.69 18.20
CA TRP A 57 -10.58 -15.56 17.68
C TRP A 57 -10.36 -14.54 18.79
N ASN A 58 -9.20 -14.54 19.39
CA ASN A 58 -8.87 -13.73 20.56
C ASN A 58 -7.76 -12.72 20.27
N GLY A 59 -7.54 -11.80 21.23
CA GLY A 59 -6.54 -10.74 21.10
C GLY A 59 -5.13 -11.21 20.79
N MET A 60 -4.72 -12.40 21.30
CA MET A 60 -3.40 -12.95 20.99
C MET A 60 -3.29 -13.36 19.52
N LYS A 61 -4.31 -14.02 18.97
CA LYS A 61 -4.35 -14.41 17.55
C LYS A 61 -4.37 -13.18 16.65
N TYR A 62 -5.20 -12.19 16.99
CA TYR A 62 -5.26 -10.91 16.28
C TYR A 62 -3.91 -10.19 16.27
N THR A 63 -3.28 -10.00 17.42
CA THR A 63 -1.97 -9.35 17.54
C THR A 63 -0.88 -10.11 16.78
N ASN A 64 -0.88 -11.45 16.84
CA ASN A 64 0.05 -12.27 16.08
C ASN A 64 -0.16 -12.12 14.57
N LYS A 65 -1.40 -12.06 14.12
CA LYS A 65 -1.74 -11.84 12.70
C LYS A 65 -1.25 -10.47 12.24
N LEU A 66 -1.56 -9.39 12.95
CA LEU A 66 -1.07 -8.04 12.65
C LEU A 66 0.46 -8.02 12.51
N ARG A 67 1.17 -8.61 13.47
CA ARG A 67 2.63 -8.66 13.45
C ARG A 67 3.18 -9.41 12.24
N ASN A 68 2.59 -10.55 11.89
CA ASN A 68 3.06 -11.36 10.76
C ASN A 68 2.74 -10.70 9.42
N MET A 69 1.51 -10.16 9.27
CA MET A 69 1.10 -9.44 8.07
C MET A 69 1.94 -8.19 7.85
N SER A 70 2.21 -7.40 8.89
CA SER A 70 3.03 -6.20 8.78
C SER A 70 4.46 -6.50 8.33
N LYS A 71 5.04 -7.61 8.76
CA LYS A 71 6.35 -8.09 8.27
C LYS A 71 6.30 -8.44 6.80
N ALA A 72 5.34 -9.30 6.40
CA ALA A 72 5.20 -9.72 5.01
C ALA A 72 5.01 -8.51 4.08
N LEU A 73 4.14 -7.57 4.45
CA LEU A 73 3.88 -6.36 3.67
C LEU A 73 5.11 -5.43 3.61
N ALA A 74 5.86 -5.31 4.69
CA ALA A 74 7.08 -4.51 4.71
C ALA A 74 8.20 -5.13 3.88
N ASP A 75 8.25 -6.45 3.76
CA ASP A 75 9.27 -7.17 3.00
C ASP A 75 8.95 -7.22 1.49
N MET A 76 7.69 -6.99 1.09
CA MET A 76 7.29 -7.01 -0.32
C MET A 76 8.09 -6.02 -1.16
N GLY A 77 8.63 -6.53 -2.29
CA GLY A 77 9.40 -5.74 -3.25
C GLY A 77 10.80 -5.34 -2.80
N THR A 78 11.26 -5.82 -1.63
CA THR A 78 12.62 -5.53 -1.15
C THR A 78 13.69 -6.33 -1.87
N ASP A 79 13.33 -7.40 -2.51
CA ASP A 79 14.19 -8.18 -3.40
C ASP A 79 14.58 -7.38 -4.67
N VAL A 80 13.70 -6.51 -5.13
CA VAL A 80 13.90 -5.63 -6.30
C VAL A 80 14.36 -4.23 -5.88
N LEU A 81 13.77 -3.67 -4.84
CA LEU A 81 14.04 -2.33 -4.30
C LEU A 81 14.36 -2.42 -2.80
N PRO A 82 15.57 -2.86 -2.41
CA PRO A 82 15.89 -3.25 -1.03
C PRO A 82 15.59 -2.21 0.06
N ASN A 83 15.76 -0.93 -0.24
CA ASN A 83 15.56 0.14 0.74
C ASN A 83 14.16 0.80 0.64
N VAL A 84 13.39 0.46 -0.38
CA VAL A 84 12.11 1.11 -0.68
C VAL A 84 10.96 0.12 -0.58
N GLY A 85 11.10 -1.10 -1.12
CA GLY A 85 10.03 -2.07 -1.26
C GLY A 85 8.88 -1.56 -2.11
N CYS A 86 7.66 -2.04 -1.87
CA CYS A 86 6.50 -1.56 -2.60
C CYS A 86 6.16 -0.11 -2.25
N ALA A 87 5.92 0.69 -3.28
CA ALA A 87 5.47 2.07 -3.15
C ALA A 87 3.98 2.12 -2.75
N PHE A 88 3.20 1.15 -3.21
CA PHE A 88 1.84 0.88 -2.74
C PHE A 88 1.49 -0.60 -2.86
N ILE A 89 0.56 -1.05 -2.00
CA ILE A 89 0.12 -2.44 -1.90
C ILE A 89 -1.40 -2.44 -1.77
N GLY A 90 -2.08 -3.07 -2.75
CA GLY A 90 -3.50 -3.38 -2.63
C GLY A 90 -3.71 -4.46 -1.57
N LEU A 91 -4.71 -4.28 -0.73
CA LEU A 91 -5.13 -5.25 0.27
C LEU A 91 -6.56 -5.69 -0.02
N SER A 92 -6.85 -6.95 0.23
CA SER A 92 -8.22 -7.48 0.29
C SER A 92 -8.46 -8.19 1.61
N GLU A 93 -9.73 -8.36 1.94
CA GLU A 93 -10.18 -9.03 3.16
C GLU A 93 -9.71 -8.34 4.45
N VAL A 94 -9.82 -7.03 4.48
CA VAL A 94 -9.65 -6.22 5.70
C VAL A 94 -11.04 -5.81 6.22
N GLU A 95 -11.22 -5.83 7.53
CA GLU A 95 -12.53 -5.54 8.12
C GLU A 95 -12.89 -4.06 8.04
N ASN A 96 -12.09 -3.20 8.64
CA ASN A 96 -12.41 -1.79 8.81
C ASN A 96 -11.16 -0.92 9.01
N HIS A 97 -11.37 0.38 9.23
CA HIS A 97 -10.27 1.31 9.49
C HIS A 97 -9.52 1.02 10.80
N LYS A 98 -10.15 0.42 11.82
CA LYS A 98 -9.49 0.12 13.11
C LYS A 98 -8.40 -0.94 12.93
N VAL A 99 -8.67 -1.99 12.14
CA VAL A 99 -7.67 -3.02 11.83
C VAL A 99 -6.55 -2.46 10.96
N LEU A 100 -6.86 -1.52 10.06
CA LEU A 100 -5.86 -0.86 9.21
C LEU A 100 -4.97 0.09 10.02
N ASP A 101 -5.53 0.85 10.96
CA ASP A 101 -4.76 1.68 11.90
C ASP A 101 -3.79 0.81 12.72
N ALA A 102 -4.31 -0.30 13.28
CA ALA A 102 -3.50 -1.24 14.04
C ALA A 102 -2.41 -1.90 13.17
N LEU A 103 -2.68 -2.15 11.90
CA LEU A 103 -1.74 -2.75 10.95
C LEU A 103 -0.60 -1.78 10.61
N VAL A 104 -0.91 -0.54 10.22
CA VAL A 104 0.12 0.44 9.84
C VAL A 104 0.94 0.94 11.02
N ASP A 105 0.41 0.85 12.25
CA ASP A 105 1.15 1.17 13.48
C ASP A 105 2.13 0.08 13.91
N GLN A 106 2.09 -1.11 13.31
CA GLN A 106 3.12 -2.13 13.54
C GLN A 106 4.49 -1.64 13.10
N ALA A 107 5.52 -1.92 13.90
CA ALA A 107 6.88 -1.40 13.70
C ALA A 107 7.43 -1.53 12.27
N PRO A 108 7.25 -2.66 11.53
CA PRO A 108 7.75 -2.78 10.16
C PRO A 108 7.11 -1.78 9.17
N LEU A 109 5.80 -1.59 9.22
CA LEU A 109 5.09 -0.67 8.31
C LEU A 109 5.25 0.79 8.77
N LYS A 110 5.30 1.03 10.07
CA LYS A 110 5.58 2.34 10.67
C LYS A 110 6.96 2.85 10.26
N ALA A 111 7.98 1.99 10.27
CA ALA A 111 9.33 2.33 9.81
C ALA A 111 9.37 2.74 8.34
N ARG A 112 8.45 2.24 7.51
CA ARG A 112 8.27 2.62 6.11
C ARG A 112 7.34 3.82 5.92
N ASN A 113 6.81 4.39 6.99
CA ASN A 113 5.85 5.48 6.97
C ASN A 113 4.63 5.19 6.08
N MET A 114 4.19 3.92 6.02
CA MET A 114 3.03 3.55 5.21
C MET A 114 1.75 4.17 5.77
N LYS A 115 0.92 4.66 4.85
CA LYS A 115 -0.44 5.14 5.09
C LYS A 115 -1.41 4.29 4.29
N TYR A 116 -2.70 4.46 4.53
CA TYR A 116 -3.70 3.72 3.76
C TYR A 116 -4.84 4.63 3.28
N VAL A 117 -5.57 4.13 2.30
CA VAL A 117 -6.91 4.59 1.92
C VAL A 117 -7.86 3.40 1.99
N HIS A 118 -9.07 3.67 2.48
CA HIS A 118 -10.12 2.68 2.66
C HIS A 118 -11.48 3.36 2.50
N ILE A 119 -12.43 2.65 1.94
CA ILE A 119 -13.86 3.00 1.92
C ILE A 119 -14.62 1.75 2.31
N GLU A 120 -15.49 1.89 3.30
CA GLU A 120 -16.40 0.82 3.73
C GLU A 120 -17.29 0.34 2.59
N GLY A 121 -17.26 -0.95 2.33
CA GLY A 121 -18.01 -1.60 1.26
C GLY A 121 -19.31 -2.23 1.72
N PRO A 122 -20.09 -2.76 0.78
CA PRO A 122 -21.41 -3.35 1.08
C PRO A 122 -21.33 -4.82 1.50
N ASP A 123 -20.16 -5.41 1.67
CA ASP A 123 -20.04 -6.83 2.05
C ASP A 123 -20.69 -7.09 3.40
N ARG A 124 -21.52 -8.14 3.47
CA ARG A 124 -22.26 -8.46 4.69
C ARG A 124 -21.40 -9.01 5.82
N ARG A 125 -20.25 -9.57 5.52
CA ARG A 125 -19.29 -10.04 6.53
C ARG A 125 -18.52 -8.88 7.11
N GLY A 126 -18.44 -7.74 6.39
CA GLY A 126 -17.66 -6.58 6.76
C GLY A 126 -16.22 -6.68 6.29
N ILE A 127 -15.97 -7.30 5.14
CA ILE A 127 -14.61 -7.30 4.53
C ILE A 127 -14.58 -6.40 3.32
N ASP A 128 -13.48 -5.69 3.20
CA ASP A 128 -13.26 -4.66 2.19
C ASP A 128 -11.90 -4.78 1.51
N CYS A 129 -11.67 -3.87 0.58
CA CYS A 129 -10.37 -3.61 -0.03
C CYS A 129 -9.78 -2.32 0.53
N ALA A 130 -8.47 -2.28 0.64
CA ALA A 130 -7.73 -1.08 1.01
C ALA A 130 -6.47 -0.94 0.15
N LEU A 131 -5.85 0.23 0.18
CA LEU A 131 -4.57 0.49 -0.47
C LEU A 131 -3.60 1.08 0.55
N LEU A 132 -2.49 0.39 0.81
CA LEU A 132 -1.35 0.99 1.47
C LEU A 132 -0.53 1.79 0.47
N TYR A 133 0.01 2.93 0.90
CA TYR A 133 0.89 3.76 0.06
C TYR A 133 1.95 4.47 0.90
N ASN A 134 3.07 4.79 0.25
CA ASN A 134 4.12 5.61 0.86
C ASN A 134 3.88 7.09 0.51
N PRO A 135 3.54 7.94 1.48
CA PRO A 135 3.23 9.36 1.24
C PRO A 135 4.44 10.20 0.81
N SER A 136 5.66 9.68 0.98
CA SER A 136 6.87 10.34 0.45
C SER A 136 6.99 10.22 -1.08
N LEU A 137 6.29 9.24 -1.68
CA LEU A 137 6.33 8.97 -3.12
C LEU A 137 5.04 9.40 -3.82
N PHE A 138 3.89 9.26 -3.14
CA PHE A 138 2.56 9.50 -3.72
C PHE A 138 1.65 10.28 -2.79
N SER A 139 0.77 11.07 -3.37
CA SER A 139 -0.30 11.76 -2.66
C SER A 139 -1.66 11.34 -3.18
N VAL A 140 -2.58 11.04 -2.28
CA VAL A 140 -3.97 10.72 -2.61
C VAL A 140 -4.70 11.99 -3.04
N LYS A 141 -5.32 11.97 -4.21
CA LYS A 141 -6.10 13.09 -4.73
C LYS A 141 -7.60 12.87 -4.57
N ASN A 142 -8.04 11.63 -4.77
CA ASN A 142 -9.45 11.26 -4.67
C ASN A 142 -9.56 9.76 -4.40
N VAL A 143 -10.58 9.36 -3.66
CA VAL A 143 -10.94 7.98 -3.39
C VAL A 143 -12.42 7.80 -3.70
N LYS A 144 -12.78 6.78 -4.48
CA LYS A 144 -14.15 6.47 -4.85
C LYS A 144 -14.38 4.98 -4.80
N LEU A 145 -15.51 4.57 -4.25
CA LEU A 145 -16.04 3.24 -4.43
C LEU A 145 -16.75 3.18 -5.79
N LEU A 146 -16.34 2.25 -6.64
CA LEU A 146 -17.00 1.97 -7.91
C LEU A 146 -17.81 0.68 -7.75
N PRO A 147 -19.14 0.76 -7.56
CA PRO A 147 -19.95 -0.43 -7.42
C PRO A 147 -19.97 -1.19 -8.76
N TYR A 148 -19.75 -2.50 -8.68
CA TYR A 148 -20.01 -3.38 -9.82
C TYR A 148 -21.51 -3.68 -9.85
N VAL A 149 -22.17 -3.25 -10.92
CA VAL A 149 -23.59 -3.56 -11.18
C VAL A 149 -23.63 -4.56 -12.32
N GLN A 150 -24.03 -5.80 -12.03
CA GLN A 150 -24.29 -6.79 -13.05
C GLN A 150 -25.72 -6.58 -13.56
N GLU A 151 -25.87 -6.19 -14.82
CA GLU A 151 -27.17 -6.28 -15.49
C GLU A 151 -27.42 -7.76 -15.78
N LEU A 152 -28.44 -8.31 -15.10
CA LEU A 152 -28.94 -9.64 -15.41
C LEU A 152 -29.69 -9.54 -16.73
N ALA A 153 -29.16 -10.19 -17.76
CA ALA A 153 -29.82 -10.33 -19.07
C ALA A 153 -31.04 -11.25 -19.00
#